data_ffa3278aec6acbe5950d6c17e6ae35c7
#
_entry.id   ffa3278aec6acbe5950d6c17e6ae35c7
#
_cell.length_a   1.000
_cell.length_b   1.000
_cell.length_c   1.000
_cell.angle_alpha   90.00
_cell.angle_beta   90.00
_cell.angle_gamma   90.00
#
_symmetry.space_group_name_H-M   'P 1'
#
loop_
_entity.id
_entity.type
_entity.pdbx_description
1 polymer ?
#
loop_
_entity_poly.entity_id
_entity_poly.type
_entity_poly.pdbx_seq_one_letter_code
_entity_poly.pdbx_strand_id
1 'polypeptide(L)'
;MYVDGLRTAIETFGERETTPDRLVYTSSTGVHGDHDGDWVDEETPLEPTTEKTEVLAEAERIALELPAKYGFDGTVARYAGLYGPGRYRLERYLDGPVTEGYLNMVHRDDAAGAVRSLLEGSLARGEVVQVVDDEPVSKWAFADWLADECNVERPPKRTKADRLADDDLSEAGRRRILTSKRCSNEKLRALGYEFAFPTYREGYRDAIETYRNG
;
A
#
# COMPACT_ATOMS: atom_id res chain seq x y z
N MET A 1 -17.76 -5.81 11.05
CA MET A 1 -16.98 -4.91 11.94
C MET A 1 -16.36 -3.74 11.20
N TYR A 2 -15.57 -3.91 10.14
CA TYR A 2 -15.00 -2.76 9.39
C TYR A 2 -16.09 -1.93 8.68
N VAL A 3 -16.93 -2.58 7.90
CA VAL A 3 -18.01 -1.93 7.14
C VAL A 3 -19.03 -1.26 8.06
N ASP A 4 -19.50 -1.98 9.06
CA ASP A 4 -20.50 -1.44 10.01
C ASP A 4 -19.95 -0.27 10.81
N GLY A 5 -18.70 -0.40 11.30
CA GLY A 5 -18.04 0.69 12.04
C GLY A 5 -17.85 1.96 11.20
N LEU A 6 -17.44 1.81 9.92
CA LEU A 6 -17.31 2.93 9.00
C LEU A 6 -18.68 3.58 8.73
N ARG A 7 -19.70 2.79 8.46
CA ARG A 7 -21.07 3.27 8.25
C ARG A 7 -21.58 4.05 9.46
N THR A 8 -21.47 3.46 10.66
CA THR A 8 -21.87 4.12 11.91
C THR A 8 -21.12 5.43 12.13
N ALA A 9 -19.81 5.46 11.84
CA ALA A 9 -19.03 6.69 11.98
C ALA A 9 -19.52 7.79 11.02
N ILE A 10 -19.72 7.46 9.74
CA ILE A 10 -20.22 8.43 8.75
C ILE A 10 -21.60 8.96 9.13
N GLU A 11 -22.53 8.07 9.51
CA GLU A 11 -23.88 8.44 9.95
C GLU A 11 -23.84 9.35 11.18
N THR A 12 -23.08 8.95 12.22
CA THR A 12 -22.94 9.72 13.46
C THR A 12 -22.36 11.12 13.22
N PHE A 13 -21.37 11.25 12.35
CA PHE A 13 -20.79 12.55 12.02
C PHE A 13 -21.70 13.37 11.11
N GLY A 14 -22.42 12.70 10.21
CA GLY A 14 -23.36 13.33 9.29
C GLY A 14 -24.62 13.88 9.94
N GLU A 15 -25.05 13.32 11.08
CA GLU A 15 -26.22 13.76 11.83
C GLU A 15 -25.92 14.90 12.83
N ARG A 16 -24.67 15.37 12.91
CA ARG A 16 -24.31 16.49 13.79
C ARG A 16 -24.79 17.84 13.23
N GLU A 17 -25.00 18.80 14.08
CA GLU A 17 -25.30 20.18 13.69
C GLU A 17 -24.21 20.78 12.78
N THR A 18 -22.96 20.37 12.99
CA THR A 18 -21.82 20.71 12.12
C THR A 18 -21.24 19.42 11.59
N THR A 19 -21.46 19.19 10.30
CA THR A 19 -20.88 18.05 9.58
C THR A 19 -19.41 18.31 9.26
N PRO A 20 -18.56 17.27 9.13
CA PRO A 20 -17.22 17.43 8.62
C PRO A 20 -17.25 17.90 7.15
N ASP A 21 -16.22 18.60 6.69
CA ASP A 21 -16.10 18.97 5.28
C ASP A 21 -15.82 17.74 4.39
N ARG A 22 -15.15 16.73 4.95
CA ARG A 22 -14.74 15.53 4.24
C ARG A 22 -14.31 14.38 5.14
N LEU A 23 -14.23 13.21 4.54
CA LEU A 23 -13.66 12.00 5.09
C LEU A 23 -12.51 11.52 4.20
N VAL A 24 -11.38 11.13 4.77
CA VAL A 24 -10.37 10.32 4.07
C VAL A 24 -10.34 8.93 4.71
N TYR A 25 -10.68 7.92 3.91
CA TYR A 25 -10.62 6.53 4.31
C TYR A 25 -9.33 5.89 3.81
N THR A 26 -8.54 5.31 4.70
CA THR A 26 -7.30 4.62 4.32
C THR A 26 -7.58 3.15 4.00
N SER A 27 -7.32 2.76 2.77
CA SER A 27 -7.49 1.40 2.25
C SER A 27 -6.14 0.79 1.85
N SER A 28 -6.16 -0.21 1.00
CA SER A 28 -4.97 -0.94 0.56
C SER A 28 -5.02 -1.25 -0.92
N THR A 29 -3.89 -1.12 -1.62
CA THR A 29 -3.72 -1.60 -3.00
C THR A 29 -3.95 -3.11 -3.16
N GLY A 30 -4.10 -3.83 -2.04
CA GLY A 30 -4.48 -5.24 -2.04
C GLY A 30 -5.83 -5.54 -2.69
N VAL A 31 -6.73 -4.56 -2.81
CA VAL A 31 -8.04 -4.69 -3.47
C VAL A 31 -7.95 -4.96 -4.99
N HIS A 32 -6.84 -4.64 -5.63
CA HIS A 32 -6.62 -4.93 -7.05
C HIS A 32 -6.39 -6.42 -7.34
N GLY A 33 -6.00 -7.23 -6.36
CA GLY A 33 -5.68 -8.65 -6.61
C GLY A 33 -4.34 -8.84 -7.33
N ASP A 34 -4.31 -9.83 -8.23
CA ASP A 34 -3.14 -10.19 -9.04
C ASP A 34 -3.30 -9.64 -10.47
N HIS A 35 -2.24 -9.05 -10.99
CA HIS A 35 -2.16 -8.55 -12.37
C HIS A 35 -0.87 -9.03 -13.06
N ASP A 36 -0.31 -10.15 -12.63
CA ASP A 36 0.92 -10.77 -13.18
C ASP A 36 2.10 -9.81 -13.37
N GLY A 37 2.20 -8.80 -12.51
CA GLY A 37 3.23 -7.77 -12.56
C GLY A 37 2.90 -6.57 -13.45
N ASP A 38 1.73 -6.51 -14.06
CA ASP A 38 1.30 -5.36 -14.85
C ASP A 38 1.02 -4.13 -13.97
N TRP A 39 0.95 -2.97 -14.61
CA TRP A 39 0.61 -1.73 -13.97
C TRP A 39 -0.89 -1.63 -13.65
N VAL A 40 -1.19 -1.13 -12.46
CA VAL A 40 -2.54 -0.82 -12.01
C VAL A 40 -2.59 0.60 -11.46
N ASP A 41 -3.71 1.26 -11.71
CA ASP A 41 -4.03 2.61 -11.26
C ASP A 41 -5.41 2.65 -10.59
N GLU A 42 -5.94 3.82 -10.35
CA GLU A 42 -7.26 4.01 -9.73
C GLU A 42 -8.43 3.58 -10.63
N GLU A 43 -8.24 3.59 -11.96
CA GLU A 43 -9.23 3.19 -12.97
C GLU A 43 -9.26 1.67 -13.18
N THR A 44 -8.21 0.97 -12.78
CA THR A 44 -8.10 -0.49 -12.91
C THR A 44 -9.18 -1.18 -12.07
N PRO A 45 -9.97 -2.09 -12.67
CA PRO A 45 -11.01 -2.82 -11.95
C PRO A 45 -10.48 -3.52 -10.70
N LEU A 46 -11.30 -3.57 -9.66
CA LEU A 46 -10.95 -4.28 -8.43
C LEU A 46 -11.15 -5.78 -8.61
N GLU A 47 -10.16 -6.56 -8.18
CA GLU A 47 -10.20 -8.02 -8.17
C GLU A 47 -9.87 -8.56 -6.78
N PRO A 48 -10.76 -8.35 -5.78
CA PRO A 48 -10.52 -8.84 -4.44
C PRO A 48 -10.49 -10.36 -4.41
N THR A 49 -9.41 -10.94 -3.87
CA THR A 49 -9.16 -12.39 -3.87
C THR A 49 -9.35 -13.02 -2.50
N THR A 50 -9.72 -12.25 -1.51
CA THR A 50 -9.92 -12.71 -0.12
C THR A 50 -11.11 -11.99 0.51
N GLU A 51 -11.76 -12.63 1.49
CA GLU A 51 -12.79 -11.98 2.30
C GLU A 51 -12.34 -10.63 2.84
N LYS A 52 -11.07 -10.52 3.26
CA LYS A 52 -10.50 -9.24 3.73
C LYS A 52 -10.51 -8.17 2.64
N THR A 53 -10.12 -8.50 1.42
CA THR A 53 -10.08 -7.54 0.31
C THR A 53 -11.46 -7.22 -0.24
N GLU A 54 -12.41 -8.15 -0.17
CA GLU A 54 -13.84 -7.92 -0.45
C GLU A 54 -14.44 -6.91 0.55
N VAL A 55 -14.18 -7.10 1.85
CA VAL A 55 -14.60 -6.17 2.91
C VAL A 55 -13.97 -4.79 2.71
N LEU A 56 -12.69 -4.71 2.30
CA LEU A 56 -12.06 -3.43 2.00
C LEU A 56 -12.69 -2.74 0.78
N ALA A 57 -12.97 -3.47 -0.31
CA ALA A 57 -13.63 -2.93 -1.48
C ALA A 57 -15.04 -2.38 -1.16
N GLU A 58 -15.81 -3.09 -0.33
CA GLU A 58 -17.11 -2.62 0.14
C GLU A 58 -16.96 -1.38 1.04
N ALA A 59 -15.95 -1.32 1.91
CA ALA A 59 -15.69 -0.16 2.74
C ALA A 59 -15.28 1.07 1.89
N GLU A 60 -14.50 0.88 0.82
CA GLU A 60 -14.18 1.96 -0.13
C GLU A 60 -15.44 2.53 -0.78
N ARG A 61 -16.33 1.65 -1.27
CA ARG A 61 -17.60 2.06 -1.84
C ARG A 61 -18.44 2.88 -0.85
N ILE A 62 -18.54 2.44 0.39
CA ILE A 62 -19.25 3.18 1.44
C ILE A 62 -18.58 4.52 1.73
N ALA A 63 -17.25 4.56 1.81
CA ALA A 63 -16.51 5.80 2.05
C ALA A 63 -16.69 6.85 0.94
N LEU A 64 -16.92 6.42 -0.28
CA LEU A 64 -17.17 7.31 -1.42
C LEU A 64 -18.63 7.76 -1.54
N GLU A 65 -19.58 6.84 -1.32
CA GLU A 65 -20.99 7.10 -1.60
C GLU A 65 -21.79 7.64 -0.41
N LEU A 66 -21.53 7.13 0.80
CA LEU A 66 -22.38 7.44 1.96
C LEU A 66 -22.23 8.88 2.47
N PRO A 67 -21.04 9.50 2.51
CA PRO A 67 -20.85 10.86 2.97
C PRO A 67 -21.72 11.90 2.23
N ALA A 68 -21.91 11.71 0.92
CA ALA A 68 -22.70 12.61 0.08
C ALA A 68 -24.16 12.76 0.55
N LYS A 69 -24.74 11.74 1.22
CA LYS A 69 -26.08 11.81 1.80
C LYS A 69 -26.19 12.82 2.96
N TYR A 70 -25.05 13.15 3.55
CA TYR A 70 -24.93 14.06 4.69
C TYR A 70 -24.25 15.38 4.32
N GLY A 71 -24.00 15.61 3.02
CA GLY A 71 -23.47 16.86 2.49
C GLY A 71 -21.97 17.05 2.63
N PHE A 72 -21.19 15.95 2.77
CA PHE A 72 -19.74 16.00 2.71
C PHE A 72 -19.16 14.93 1.78
N ASP A 73 -17.87 15.02 1.45
CA ASP A 73 -17.24 14.15 0.49
C ASP A 73 -16.36 13.10 1.17
N GLY A 74 -16.31 11.90 0.57
CA GLY A 74 -15.34 10.88 0.88
C GLY A 74 -14.18 10.88 -0.11
N THR A 75 -12.99 10.50 0.36
CA THR A 75 -11.81 10.21 -0.46
C THR A 75 -11.22 8.90 0.04
N VAL A 76 -10.79 8.03 -0.87
CA VAL A 76 -10.12 6.78 -0.52
C VAL A 76 -8.64 6.89 -0.83
N ALA A 77 -7.78 6.67 0.16
CA ALA A 77 -6.33 6.57 0.01
C ALA A 77 -5.91 5.09 0.08
N ARG A 78 -5.58 4.49 -1.08
CA ARG A 78 -5.10 3.08 -1.16
C ARG A 78 -3.62 3.03 -0.88
N TYR A 79 -3.23 2.52 0.28
CA TYR A 79 -1.83 2.38 0.64
C TYR A 79 -1.19 1.13 0.07
N ALA A 80 0.06 1.29 -0.36
CA ALA A 80 1.01 0.21 -0.59
C ALA A 80 1.55 -0.38 0.72
N GLY A 81 2.62 -1.16 0.62
CA GLY A 81 3.33 -1.69 1.78
C GLY A 81 4.01 -0.59 2.59
N LEU A 82 3.47 -0.27 3.77
CA LEU A 82 4.06 0.72 4.66
C LEU A 82 5.41 0.23 5.21
N TYR A 83 6.43 1.08 5.14
CA TYR A 83 7.74 0.86 5.74
C TYR A 83 8.24 2.12 6.45
N GLY A 84 9.37 2.02 7.19
CA GLY A 84 9.98 3.12 7.92
C GLY A 84 10.43 2.69 9.31
N PRO A 85 10.85 3.60 10.20
CA PRO A 85 11.33 3.30 11.55
C PRO A 85 10.38 2.36 12.32
N GLY A 86 10.95 1.28 12.87
CA GLY A 86 10.20 0.22 13.55
C GLY A 86 9.42 -0.74 12.64
N ARG A 87 9.51 -0.57 11.31
CA ARG A 87 8.81 -1.39 10.33
C ARG A 87 9.66 -1.74 9.10
N TYR A 88 10.95 -1.55 9.18
CA TYR A 88 11.87 -2.07 8.19
C TYR A 88 11.91 -3.60 8.22
N ARG A 89 12.17 -4.23 7.08
CA ARG A 89 12.17 -5.68 6.93
C ARG A 89 13.47 -6.16 6.28
N LEU A 90 14.63 -5.59 6.69
CA LEU A 90 15.92 -5.94 6.14
C LEU A 90 16.18 -7.44 6.24
N GLU A 91 16.16 -7.99 7.45
CA GLU A 91 16.45 -9.41 7.74
C GLU A 91 15.65 -10.34 6.82
N ARG A 92 14.39 -10.06 6.61
CA ARG A 92 13.54 -10.87 5.72
C ARG A 92 14.10 -10.98 4.28
N TYR A 93 14.78 -9.94 3.81
CA TYR A 93 15.32 -9.87 2.46
C TYR A 93 16.82 -10.15 2.39
N LEU A 94 17.51 -10.25 3.52
CA LEU A 94 18.92 -10.61 3.62
C LEU A 94 19.13 -12.08 3.96
N ASP A 95 18.33 -12.65 4.87
CA ASP A 95 18.62 -13.95 5.53
C ASP A 95 17.97 -15.16 4.83
N GLY A 96 17.06 -14.97 3.92
CA GLY A 96 16.30 -16.09 3.36
C GLY A 96 16.10 -16.05 1.84
N PRO A 97 15.66 -17.16 1.25
CA PRO A 97 15.36 -17.17 -0.18
C PRO A 97 14.22 -16.19 -0.50
N VAL A 98 14.48 -15.32 -1.47
CA VAL A 98 13.54 -14.29 -1.91
C VAL A 98 12.73 -14.79 -3.09
N THR A 99 11.41 -14.90 -2.92
CA THR A 99 10.49 -15.29 -4.00
C THR A 99 10.23 -14.11 -4.93
N GLU A 100 10.15 -14.37 -6.23
CA GLU A 100 9.85 -13.38 -7.27
C GLU A 100 8.53 -12.62 -7.02
N GLY A 101 8.34 -11.51 -7.72
CA GLY A 101 7.16 -10.63 -7.65
C GLY A 101 7.58 -9.19 -7.40
N TYR A 102 6.62 -8.29 -7.43
CA TYR A 102 6.84 -6.87 -7.19
C TYR A 102 6.53 -6.45 -5.76
N LEU A 103 7.25 -5.44 -5.28
CA LEU A 103 6.95 -4.65 -4.09
C LEU A 103 6.43 -3.30 -4.55
N ASN A 104 5.32 -2.89 -3.95
CA ASN A 104 4.83 -1.53 -3.97
C ASN A 104 4.92 -1.05 -2.53
N MET A 105 5.58 0.06 -2.30
CA MET A 105 5.89 0.55 -0.96
C MET A 105 5.55 2.04 -0.83
N VAL A 106 5.46 2.50 0.40
CA VAL A 106 5.43 3.92 0.73
C VAL A 106 5.99 4.11 2.13
N HIS A 107 6.85 5.11 2.32
CA HIS A 107 7.34 5.46 3.64
C HIS A 107 6.18 5.95 4.51
N ARG A 108 6.16 5.56 5.79
CA ARG A 108 5.04 5.89 6.70
C ARG A 108 4.80 7.39 6.85
N ASP A 109 5.87 8.19 6.76
CA ASP A 109 5.76 9.65 6.88
C ASP A 109 5.14 10.26 5.62
N ASP A 110 5.47 9.72 4.43
CA ASP A 110 4.79 10.08 3.19
C ASP A 110 3.34 9.59 3.15
N ALA A 111 3.06 8.42 3.70
CA ALA A 111 1.69 7.94 3.84
C ALA A 111 0.83 8.90 4.69
N ALA A 112 1.39 9.39 5.82
CA ALA A 112 0.73 10.38 6.66
C ALA A 112 0.64 11.75 5.98
N GLY A 113 1.73 12.17 5.30
CA GLY A 113 1.79 13.41 4.53
C GLY A 113 0.74 13.47 3.42
N ALA A 114 0.59 12.38 2.67
CA ALA A 114 -0.41 12.29 1.61
C ALA A 114 -1.85 12.46 2.14
N VAL A 115 -2.21 11.79 3.24
CA VAL A 115 -3.53 11.98 3.86
C VAL A 115 -3.73 13.43 4.32
N ARG A 116 -2.71 14.02 4.94
CA ARG A 116 -2.78 15.43 5.35
C ARG A 116 -2.96 16.35 4.13
N SER A 117 -2.23 16.13 3.05
CA SER A 117 -2.36 16.90 1.81
C SER A 117 -3.76 16.77 1.19
N LEU A 118 -4.31 15.54 1.15
CA LEU A 118 -5.66 15.29 0.69
C LEU A 118 -6.72 16.03 1.54
N LEU A 119 -6.54 16.07 2.85
CA LEU A 119 -7.45 16.75 3.77
C LEU A 119 -7.35 18.27 3.65
N GLU A 120 -6.13 18.84 3.76
CA GLU A 120 -5.90 20.29 3.77
C GLU A 120 -6.12 20.92 2.40
N GLY A 121 -5.67 20.27 1.33
CA GLY A 121 -5.78 20.74 -0.05
C GLY A 121 -7.16 20.58 -0.67
N SER A 122 -8.11 19.95 0.01
CA SER A 122 -9.43 19.63 -0.54
C SER A 122 -9.37 18.89 -1.89
N LEU A 123 -8.38 18.01 -2.04
CA LEU A 123 -8.08 17.29 -3.28
C LEU A 123 -8.84 15.96 -3.36
N ALA A 124 -9.06 15.47 -4.58
CA ALA A 124 -9.65 14.16 -4.88
C ALA A 124 -10.97 13.88 -4.13
N ARG A 125 -11.88 14.86 -4.08
CA ARG A 125 -13.20 14.71 -3.48
C ARG A 125 -14.05 13.70 -4.26
N GLY A 126 -14.58 12.71 -3.57
CA GLY A 126 -15.36 11.63 -4.19
C GLY A 126 -14.50 10.63 -4.98
N GLU A 127 -13.18 10.64 -4.79
CA GLU A 127 -12.26 9.87 -5.63
C GLU A 127 -11.36 8.93 -4.82
N VAL A 128 -10.75 8.00 -5.54
CA VAL A 128 -9.68 7.12 -5.04
C VAL A 128 -8.33 7.69 -5.44
N VAL A 129 -7.33 7.54 -4.56
CA VAL A 129 -5.93 7.90 -4.83
C VAL A 129 -5.02 6.77 -4.33
N GLN A 130 -4.12 6.29 -5.17
CA GLN A 130 -3.07 5.36 -4.75
C GLN A 130 -1.93 6.12 -4.06
N VAL A 131 -1.56 5.66 -2.87
CA VAL A 131 -0.48 6.24 -2.07
C VAL A 131 0.66 5.24 -2.03
N VAL A 132 1.50 5.33 -3.06
CA VAL A 132 2.67 4.48 -3.31
C VAL A 132 3.84 5.35 -3.70
N ASP A 133 5.08 4.90 -3.45
CA ASP A 133 6.29 5.61 -3.89
C ASP A 133 6.49 5.53 -5.42
N ASP A 134 7.54 6.16 -5.94
CA ASP A 134 7.77 6.28 -7.38
C ASP A 134 8.34 5.01 -8.02
N GLU A 135 8.82 4.04 -7.22
CA GLU A 135 9.58 2.91 -7.76
C GLU A 135 9.02 1.55 -7.30
N PRO A 136 7.97 1.02 -7.95
CA PRO A 136 7.64 -0.40 -7.80
C PRO A 136 8.84 -1.25 -8.21
N VAL A 137 9.34 -2.06 -7.30
CA VAL A 137 10.61 -2.80 -7.49
C VAL A 137 10.39 -4.31 -7.41
N SER A 138 11.10 -5.08 -8.25
CA SER A 138 11.09 -6.54 -8.08
C SER A 138 11.73 -6.91 -6.74
N LYS A 139 11.17 -7.92 -6.06
CA LYS A 139 11.70 -8.40 -4.77
C LYS A 139 13.15 -8.84 -4.88
N TRP A 140 13.54 -9.40 -6.03
CA TRP A 140 14.93 -9.81 -6.27
C TRP A 140 15.88 -8.62 -6.38
N ALA A 141 15.50 -7.60 -7.18
CA ALA A 141 16.30 -6.39 -7.30
C ALA A 141 16.40 -5.62 -5.98
N PHE A 142 15.30 -5.57 -5.22
CA PHE A 142 15.29 -4.97 -3.89
C PHE A 142 16.23 -5.70 -2.91
N ALA A 143 16.18 -7.04 -2.90
CA ALA A 143 17.04 -7.86 -2.03
C ALA A 143 18.52 -7.76 -2.43
N ASP A 144 18.82 -7.78 -3.73
CA ASP A 144 20.19 -7.59 -4.23
C ASP A 144 20.74 -6.22 -3.83
N TRP A 145 19.95 -5.17 -4.03
CA TRP A 145 20.31 -3.82 -3.63
C TRP A 145 20.55 -3.70 -2.11
N LEU A 146 19.67 -4.28 -1.28
CA LEU A 146 19.86 -4.29 0.18
C LEU A 146 21.15 -5.02 0.57
N ALA A 147 21.42 -6.18 -0.03
CA ALA A 147 22.62 -6.95 0.26
C ALA A 147 23.90 -6.19 -0.12
N ASP A 148 23.91 -5.56 -1.30
CA ASP A 148 25.02 -4.72 -1.75
C ASP A 148 25.24 -3.52 -0.81
N GLU A 149 24.17 -2.83 -0.42
CA GLU A 149 24.24 -1.72 0.52
C GLU A 149 24.65 -2.14 1.94
N CYS A 150 24.23 -3.32 2.39
CA CYS A 150 24.63 -3.85 3.69
C CYS A 150 26.01 -4.54 3.67
N ASN A 151 26.64 -4.67 2.49
CA ASN A 151 27.90 -5.37 2.29
C ASN A 151 27.86 -6.85 2.78
N VAL A 152 26.79 -7.54 2.44
CA VAL A 152 26.57 -8.96 2.71
C VAL A 152 26.33 -9.75 1.42
N GLU A 153 26.39 -11.07 1.48
CA GLU A 153 26.11 -11.93 0.34
C GLU A 153 24.63 -11.78 -0.10
N ARG A 154 24.41 -11.75 -1.41
CA ARG A 154 23.05 -11.68 -1.95
C ARG A 154 22.26 -12.94 -1.62
N PRO A 155 21.02 -12.84 -1.18
CA PRO A 155 20.20 -13.96 -0.76
C PRO A 155 19.84 -14.87 -1.95
N PRO A 156 19.59 -16.16 -1.71
CA PRO A 156 19.09 -17.07 -2.72
C PRO A 156 17.74 -16.60 -3.28
N LYS A 157 17.54 -16.85 -4.57
CA LYS A 157 16.32 -16.49 -5.29
C LYS A 157 15.46 -17.72 -5.56
N ARG A 158 14.13 -17.56 -5.51
CA ARG A 158 13.17 -18.60 -5.81
C ARG A 158 12.11 -18.07 -6.76
N THR A 159 11.68 -18.90 -7.70
CA THR A 159 10.50 -18.60 -8.52
C THR A 159 9.22 -18.75 -7.72
N LYS A 160 8.11 -18.20 -8.22
CA LYS A 160 6.76 -18.46 -7.66
C LYS A 160 6.48 -19.97 -7.67
N ALA A 161 6.83 -20.67 -8.77
CA ALA A 161 6.61 -22.10 -8.94
C ALA A 161 7.35 -22.91 -7.86
N ASP A 162 8.64 -22.62 -7.62
CA ASP A 162 9.41 -23.30 -6.57
C ASP A 162 8.78 -23.09 -5.20
N ARG A 163 8.39 -21.86 -4.88
CA ARG A 163 7.79 -21.57 -3.56
C ARG A 163 6.41 -22.20 -3.40
N LEU A 164 5.61 -22.28 -4.46
CA LEU A 164 4.28 -22.93 -4.44
C LEU A 164 4.33 -24.45 -4.30
N ALA A 165 5.48 -25.05 -4.61
CA ALA A 165 5.72 -26.48 -4.42
C ALA A 165 6.01 -26.88 -2.97
N ASP A 166 6.23 -25.90 -2.06
CA ASP A 166 6.48 -26.19 -0.65
C ASP A 166 5.21 -26.65 0.05
N ASP A 167 5.31 -27.71 0.84
CA ASP A 167 4.17 -28.31 1.57
C ASP A 167 3.74 -27.47 2.79
N ASP A 168 4.58 -26.54 3.26
CA ASP A 168 4.35 -25.72 4.47
C ASP A 168 3.49 -24.47 4.22
N LEU A 169 3.05 -24.24 2.97
CA LEU A 169 2.32 -23.04 2.61
C LEU A 169 0.86 -23.07 3.04
N SER A 170 0.50 -22.11 3.89
CA SER A 170 -0.90 -21.78 4.12
C SER A 170 -1.57 -21.23 2.84
N GLU A 171 -2.88 -21.35 2.75
CA GLU A 171 -3.65 -20.78 1.64
C GLU A 171 -3.41 -19.26 1.49
N ALA A 172 -3.35 -18.52 2.61
CA ALA A 172 -3.00 -17.11 2.60
C ALA A 172 -1.56 -16.84 2.10
N GLY A 173 -0.63 -17.76 2.39
CA GLY A 173 0.73 -17.73 1.85
C GLY A 173 0.76 -17.91 0.33
N ARG A 174 0.03 -18.91 -0.19
CA ARG A 174 -0.11 -19.16 -1.63
C ARG A 174 -0.65 -17.94 -2.38
N ARG A 175 -1.72 -17.33 -1.89
CA ARG A 175 -2.30 -16.11 -2.48
C ARG A 175 -1.29 -14.95 -2.53
N ARG A 176 -0.52 -14.71 -1.45
CA ARG A 176 0.51 -13.66 -1.44
C ARG A 176 1.63 -13.89 -2.46
N ILE A 177 1.97 -15.15 -2.73
CA ILE A 177 2.99 -15.49 -3.72
C ILE A 177 2.46 -15.23 -5.13
N LEU A 178 1.21 -15.60 -5.39
CA LEU A 178 0.56 -15.41 -6.68
C LEU A 178 0.36 -13.91 -6.99
N THR A 179 0.02 -13.11 -5.99
CA THR A 179 -0.27 -11.67 -6.20
C THR A 179 0.98 -10.89 -6.57
N SER A 180 0.97 -10.30 -7.76
CA SER A 180 2.03 -9.43 -8.29
C SER A 180 1.42 -8.33 -9.15
N LYS A 181 1.84 -7.08 -8.95
CA LYS A 181 1.43 -5.91 -9.72
C LYS A 181 2.39 -4.75 -9.47
N ARG A 182 2.31 -3.73 -10.30
CA ARG A 182 2.98 -2.43 -10.10
C ARG A 182 1.91 -1.35 -9.96
N CYS A 183 1.90 -0.63 -8.86
CA CYS A 183 0.91 0.43 -8.61
C CYS A 183 1.46 1.78 -9.07
N SER A 184 0.65 2.54 -9.83
CA SER A 184 0.98 3.88 -10.26
C SER A 184 0.64 4.90 -9.17
N ASN A 185 1.44 5.96 -9.03
CA ASN A 185 1.15 7.12 -8.18
C ASN A 185 0.94 8.39 -8.99
N GLU A 186 0.77 8.27 -10.30
CA GLU A 186 0.65 9.42 -11.21
C GLU A 186 -0.44 10.39 -10.77
N LYS A 187 -1.58 9.89 -10.29
CA LYS A 187 -2.67 10.73 -9.77
C LYS A 187 -2.25 11.53 -8.55
N LEU A 188 -1.60 10.92 -7.56
CA LEU A 188 -1.12 11.61 -6.37
C LEU A 188 -0.07 12.68 -6.72
N ARG A 189 0.82 12.37 -7.66
CA ARG A 189 1.79 13.34 -8.22
C ARG A 189 1.10 14.48 -8.97
N ALA A 190 0.11 14.19 -9.79
CA ALA A 190 -0.67 15.20 -10.51
C ALA A 190 -1.45 16.14 -9.57
N LEU A 191 -1.82 15.66 -8.38
CA LEU A 191 -2.42 16.45 -7.31
C LEU A 191 -1.39 17.34 -6.57
N GLY A 192 -0.10 17.27 -6.94
CA GLY A 192 0.97 18.13 -6.40
C GLY A 192 1.64 17.57 -5.14
N TYR A 193 1.44 16.29 -4.79
CA TYR A 193 2.15 15.70 -3.65
C TYR A 193 3.62 15.45 -3.98
N GLU A 194 4.50 15.94 -3.12
CA GLU A 194 5.95 15.72 -3.18
C GLU A 194 6.37 14.76 -2.06
N PHE A 195 6.97 13.63 -2.45
CA PHE A 195 7.45 12.62 -1.50
C PHE A 195 8.75 13.08 -0.83
N ALA A 196 8.83 12.95 0.48
CA ALA A 196 10.09 13.08 1.23
C ALA A 196 11.01 11.87 0.99
N PHE A 197 10.41 10.70 0.73
CA PHE A 197 11.10 9.46 0.42
C PHE A 197 10.55 8.91 -0.90
N PRO A 198 10.96 9.48 -2.05
CA PRO A 198 10.39 9.16 -3.35
C PRO A 198 10.62 7.71 -3.78
N THR A 199 11.66 7.05 -3.26
CA THR A 199 11.90 5.62 -3.48
C THR A 199 12.35 4.93 -2.19
N TYR A 200 12.34 3.60 -2.20
CA TYR A 200 12.88 2.82 -1.10
C TYR A 200 14.36 3.11 -0.81
N ARG A 201 15.11 3.67 -1.77
CA ARG A 201 16.55 3.95 -1.62
C ARG A 201 16.78 5.06 -0.59
N GLU A 202 15.98 6.10 -0.64
CA GLU A 202 16.01 7.16 0.38
C GLU A 202 15.46 6.64 1.71
N GLY A 203 14.35 5.90 1.64
CA GLY A 203 13.61 5.50 2.83
C GLY A 203 14.28 4.42 3.68
N TYR A 204 15.16 3.60 3.10
CA TYR A 204 15.89 2.55 3.82
C TYR A 204 17.29 2.99 4.32
N ARG A 205 17.74 4.20 4.01
CA ARG A 205 19.09 4.67 4.34
C ARG A 205 19.44 4.51 5.82
N ASP A 206 18.59 5.01 6.71
CA ASP A 206 18.82 4.94 8.16
C ASP A 206 18.85 3.48 8.66
N ALA A 207 18.03 2.63 8.11
CA ALA A 207 17.99 1.22 8.48
C ALA A 207 19.28 0.49 8.05
N ILE A 208 19.80 0.80 6.86
CA ILE A 208 21.05 0.25 6.35
C ILE A 208 22.24 0.75 7.18
N GLU A 209 22.28 2.04 7.51
CA GLU A 209 23.30 2.60 8.39
C GLU A 209 23.29 1.95 9.77
N THR A 210 22.10 1.74 10.35
CA THR A 210 21.95 1.05 11.64
C THR A 210 22.45 -0.39 11.56
N TYR A 211 22.11 -1.12 10.48
CA TYR A 211 22.55 -2.50 10.27
C TYR A 211 24.08 -2.62 10.13
N ARG A 212 24.72 -1.67 9.44
CA ARG A 212 26.19 -1.66 9.24
C ARG A 212 26.96 -1.36 10.52
N ASN A 213 26.36 -0.64 11.48
CA ASN A 213 27.00 -0.17 12.70
C ASN A 213 26.73 -1.07 13.94
N GLY A 214 25.85 -2.03 13.83
CA GLY A 214 25.48 -2.97 14.89
C GLY A 214 26.13 -4.31 14.73
#